data_019ec7b2e912876fc311050721b541e9
#
_entry.id   019ec7b2e912876fc311050721b541e9
#
_cell.length_a   1.000
_cell.length_b   1.000
_cell.length_c   1.000
_cell.angle_alpha   90.00
_cell.angle_beta   90.00
_cell.angle_gamma   90.00
#
_symmetry.space_group_name_H-M   'P 1'
#
loop_
_entity.id
_entity.type
_entity.pdbx_description
1 polymer ?
#
loop_
_entity_poly.entity_id
_entity_poly.type
_entity_poly.pdbx_seq_one_letter_code
_entity_poly.pdbx_strand_id
1 'polypeptide(L)'
;MSNNNHSAGGLIDPIQLNQITQAITGLNANQLTWMSGYMAGMAALQDPALAGPQQISAVAAAEPVGNLTIIYGSQTGNAKGIAVAYQAKAAAAGIPAKVVSMADYKPRQIKNETHIAIVVSTHGEGEAPDDAVELHEFLGSKKAPKLPNLKYAVLGLGDTSYEFFCQTAKDFDTRLATLGATAVVERVDCDVDYDSAA
;
A
#
# COMPACT_ATOMS: atom_id res chain seq x y z
N MET A 1 -36.76 55.39 16.00
CA MET A 1 -36.86 54.31 14.97
C MET A 1 -35.47 53.67 14.90
N SER A 2 -35.29 52.63 15.67
CA SER A 2 -34.00 51.94 15.75
C SER A 2 -33.99 50.76 14.76
N ASN A 3 -33.17 50.85 13.75
CA ASN A 3 -32.89 49.71 12.85
C ASN A 3 -31.89 48.76 13.52
N ASN A 4 -32.38 47.69 14.11
CA ASN A 4 -31.57 46.53 14.47
C ASN A 4 -31.31 45.71 13.19
N ASN A 5 -30.16 45.93 12.54
CA ASN A 5 -29.66 45.07 11.54
C ASN A 5 -28.93 43.90 12.26
N HIS A 6 -29.63 42.79 12.51
CA HIS A 6 -29.04 41.55 12.91
C HIS A 6 -28.33 40.96 11.68
N SER A 7 -27.07 41.31 11.55
CA SER A 7 -26.17 40.61 10.66
C SER A 7 -25.99 39.18 11.19
N ALA A 8 -26.58 38.19 10.52
CA ALA A 8 -26.29 36.80 10.79
C ALA A 8 -24.80 36.60 10.50
N GLY A 9 -24.01 36.49 11.59
CA GLY A 9 -22.58 36.36 11.52
C GLY A 9 -22.16 35.07 10.76
N GLY A 10 -21.72 35.23 9.54
CA GLY A 10 -20.93 34.20 8.90
C GLY A 10 -19.67 33.99 9.75
N LEU A 11 -19.36 32.75 10.07
CA LEU A 11 -18.18 32.36 10.85
C LEU A 11 -16.85 32.79 10.21
N ILE A 12 -16.86 33.15 8.93
CA ILE A 12 -15.68 33.52 8.12
C ILE A 12 -16.04 34.68 7.21
N ASP A 13 -15.16 35.70 7.13
CA ASP A 13 -15.27 36.82 6.20
C ASP A 13 -15.29 36.31 4.72
N PRO A 14 -16.13 36.89 3.82
CA PRO A 14 -16.19 36.51 2.41
C PRO A 14 -14.84 36.58 1.69
N ILE A 15 -13.96 37.51 2.05
CA ILE A 15 -12.61 37.63 1.48
C ILE A 15 -11.74 36.43 1.91
N GLN A 16 -11.80 36.08 3.20
CA GLN A 16 -11.08 34.90 3.74
C GLN A 16 -11.62 33.61 3.13
N LEU A 17 -12.94 33.49 2.97
CA LEU A 17 -13.55 32.31 2.34
C LEU A 17 -13.07 32.13 0.91
N ASN A 18 -12.97 33.23 0.14
CA ASN A 18 -12.47 33.18 -1.24
C ASN A 18 -11.01 32.76 -1.29
N GLN A 19 -10.16 33.28 -0.39
CA GLN A 19 -8.76 32.88 -0.27
C GLN A 19 -8.60 31.39 0.06
N ILE A 20 -9.38 30.89 1.00
CA ILE A 20 -9.41 29.47 1.36
C ILE A 20 -9.85 28.64 0.16
N THR A 21 -10.92 29.03 -0.53
CA THR A 21 -11.41 28.32 -1.70
C THR A 21 -10.37 28.24 -2.81
N GLN A 22 -9.65 29.34 -3.06
CA GLN A 22 -8.53 29.33 -4.02
C GLN A 22 -7.39 28.40 -3.58
N ALA A 23 -7.04 28.40 -2.29
CA ALA A 23 -5.96 27.55 -1.76
C ALA A 23 -6.26 26.04 -1.83
N ILE A 24 -7.55 25.66 -1.74
CA ILE A 24 -7.98 24.25 -1.82
C ILE A 24 -8.36 23.81 -3.24
N THR A 25 -8.43 24.74 -4.18
CA THR A 25 -8.71 24.41 -5.58
C THR A 25 -7.57 23.59 -6.18
N GLY A 26 -7.89 22.40 -6.68
CA GLY A 26 -6.91 21.46 -7.23
C GLY A 26 -6.40 20.39 -6.26
N LEU A 27 -6.82 20.44 -4.99
CA LEU A 27 -6.50 19.36 -4.04
C LEU A 27 -7.41 18.16 -4.30
N ASN A 28 -6.82 16.95 -4.20
CA ASN A 28 -7.58 15.71 -4.24
C ASN A 28 -8.28 15.42 -2.89
N ALA A 29 -9.20 14.42 -2.89
CA ALA A 29 -9.99 14.07 -1.72
C ALA A 29 -9.14 13.75 -0.47
N ASN A 30 -8.00 13.07 -0.63
CA ASN A 30 -7.11 12.71 0.48
C ASN A 30 -6.44 13.95 1.07
N GLN A 31 -6.00 14.89 0.23
CA GLN A 31 -5.40 16.15 0.66
C GLN A 31 -6.42 17.04 1.39
N LEU A 32 -7.66 17.09 0.91
CA LEU A 32 -8.75 17.81 1.59
C LEU A 32 -9.08 17.20 2.94
N THR A 33 -9.12 15.88 3.06
CA THR A 33 -9.34 15.18 4.33
C THR A 33 -8.21 15.45 5.32
N TRP A 34 -6.95 15.39 4.88
CA TRP A 34 -5.80 15.73 5.72
C TRP A 34 -5.87 17.17 6.21
N MET A 35 -6.16 18.13 5.33
CA MET A 35 -6.29 19.54 5.67
C MET A 35 -7.43 19.79 6.67
N SER A 36 -8.56 19.10 6.54
CA SER A 36 -9.66 19.17 7.50
C SER A 36 -9.22 18.76 8.92
N GLY A 37 -8.48 17.64 9.05
CA GLY A 37 -7.92 17.19 10.32
C GLY A 37 -6.91 18.18 10.90
N TYR A 38 -6.04 18.75 10.07
CA TYR A 38 -5.07 19.75 10.48
C TYR A 38 -5.74 21.02 11.01
N MET A 39 -6.77 21.53 10.32
CA MET A 39 -7.54 22.71 10.77
C MET A 39 -8.31 22.45 12.05
N ALA A 40 -8.88 21.26 12.23
CA ALA A 40 -9.54 20.86 13.46
C ALA A 40 -8.56 20.82 14.64
N GLY A 41 -7.34 20.31 14.43
CA GLY A 41 -6.28 20.33 15.44
C GLY A 41 -5.84 21.75 15.81
N MET A 42 -5.74 22.66 14.83
CA MET A 42 -5.42 24.07 15.08
C MET A 42 -6.52 24.77 15.87
N ALA A 43 -7.80 24.49 15.59
CA ALA A 43 -8.92 25.03 16.32
C ALA A 43 -8.93 24.57 17.81
N ALA A 44 -8.64 23.30 18.07
CA ALA A 44 -8.53 22.74 19.40
C ALA A 44 -7.39 23.37 20.24
N LEU A 45 -6.32 23.83 19.59
CA LEU A 45 -5.23 24.57 20.26
C LEU A 45 -5.64 26.00 20.68
N GLN A 46 -6.61 26.61 19.96
CA GLN A 46 -7.08 27.97 20.24
C GLN A 46 -8.23 27.98 21.26
N ASP A 47 -9.06 26.96 21.26
CA ASP A 47 -10.14 26.77 22.23
C ASP A 47 -10.27 25.29 22.66
N PRO A 48 -9.76 24.94 23.85
CA PRO A 48 -9.85 23.58 24.37
C PRO A 48 -11.29 23.06 24.54
N ALA A 49 -12.29 23.96 24.60
CA ALA A 49 -13.70 23.55 24.68
C ALA A 49 -14.21 22.99 23.35
N LEU A 50 -13.54 23.29 22.24
CA LEU A 50 -13.80 22.71 20.89
C LEU A 50 -13.17 21.34 20.72
N ALA A 51 -12.35 20.90 21.67
CA ALA A 51 -11.76 19.55 21.71
C ALA A 51 -12.77 18.47 22.21
N GLY A 52 -14.09 18.74 22.14
CA GLY A 52 -15.11 17.71 22.37
C GLY A 52 -14.91 16.51 21.43
N PRO A 53 -15.49 15.32 21.77
CA PRO A 53 -15.39 14.15 20.90
C PRO A 53 -16.13 14.46 19.60
N GLN A 54 -15.46 15.13 18.69
CA GLN A 54 -15.88 15.10 17.29
C GLN A 54 -15.79 13.63 16.90
N GLN A 55 -16.95 12.99 16.79
CA GLN A 55 -17.09 11.86 15.91
C GLN A 55 -16.66 12.36 14.53
N ILE A 56 -15.37 12.32 14.29
CA ILE A 56 -14.85 12.15 12.94
C ILE A 56 -15.59 10.90 12.52
N SER A 57 -16.64 11.05 11.69
CA SER A 57 -17.17 9.90 10.95
C SER A 57 -15.94 9.26 10.37
N ALA A 58 -15.55 8.16 10.99
CA ALA A 58 -14.42 7.40 10.55
C ALA A 58 -14.71 7.09 9.07
N VAL A 59 -14.11 7.86 8.17
CA VAL A 59 -13.64 7.27 6.95
C VAL A 59 -12.95 6.02 7.47
N ALA A 60 -13.56 4.86 7.19
CA ALA A 60 -13.26 3.57 7.79
C ALA A 60 -11.78 3.58 8.13
N ALA A 61 -11.47 3.61 9.44
CA ALA A 61 -10.11 3.70 9.91
C ALA A 61 -9.40 2.60 9.14
N ALA A 62 -8.53 2.96 8.20
CA ALA A 62 -7.69 1.99 7.54
C ALA A 62 -7.11 1.24 8.74
N GLU A 63 -7.49 -0.02 8.89
CA GLU A 63 -6.97 -0.88 9.94
C GLU A 63 -5.48 -0.57 10.02
N PRO A 64 -4.90 -0.35 11.22
CA PRO A 64 -3.50 0.02 11.30
C PRO A 64 -2.75 -0.94 10.38
N VAL A 65 -2.21 -0.41 9.28
CA VAL A 65 -1.56 -1.23 8.27
C VAL A 65 -0.44 -1.92 9.01
N GLY A 66 -0.66 -3.19 9.33
CA GLY A 66 0.34 -4.02 9.99
C GLY A 66 1.61 -3.91 9.16
N ASN A 67 2.77 -4.05 9.78
CA ASN A 67 4.05 -3.93 9.11
C ASN A 67 4.04 -4.64 7.75
N LEU A 68 4.21 -3.86 6.67
CA LEU A 68 4.30 -4.40 5.33
C LEU A 68 5.65 -5.11 5.16
N THR A 69 5.65 -6.37 4.79
CA THR A 69 6.85 -7.09 4.40
C THR A 69 6.94 -7.17 2.89
N ILE A 70 7.94 -6.55 2.29
CA ILE A 70 8.22 -6.63 0.87
C ILE A 70 9.29 -7.70 0.67
N ILE A 71 8.91 -8.79 -0.01
CA ILE A 71 9.79 -9.94 -0.23
C ILE A 71 10.15 -9.98 -1.71
N TYR A 72 11.44 -10.04 -2.02
CA TYR A 72 11.87 -10.08 -3.41
C TYR A 72 12.66 -11.34 -3.74
N GLY A 73 12.47 -11.85 -4.97
CA GLY A 73 13.26 -12.89 -5.60
C GLY A 73 13.82 -12.40 -6.92
N SER A 74 15.16 -12.39 -7.06
CA SER A 74 15.82 -11.75 -8.20
C SER A 74 17.18 -12.33 -8.46
N GLN A 75 17.45 -12.72 -9.72
CA GLN A 75 18.76 -13.17 -10.13
C GLN A 75 19.66 -12.02 -10.59
N THR A 76 19.08 -10.99 -11.22
CA THR A 76 19.80 -9.86 -11.81
C THR A 76 19.78 -8.59 -10.95
N GLY A 77 18.98 -8.57 -9.90
CA GLY A 77 18.83 -7.42 -9.00
C GLY A 77 17.65 -6.49 -9.33
N ASN A 78 16.96 -6.68 -10.45
CA ASN A 78 15.84 -5.82 -10.86
C ASN A 78 14.70 -5.83 -9.83
N ALA A 79 14.24 -7.02 -9.42
CA ALA A 79 13.19 -7.13 -8.40
C ALA A 79 13.61 -6.51 -7.05
N LYS A 80 14.89 -6.57 -6.68
CA LYS A 80 15.43 -5.87 -5.51
C LYS A 80 15.29 -4.36 -5.64
N GLY A 81 15.63 -3.79 -6.79
CA GLY A 81 15.51 -2.35 -7.05
C GLY A 81 14.08 -1.85 -6.86
N ILE A 82 13.10 -2.57 -7.43
CA ILE A 82 11.67 -2.27 -7.27
C ILE A 82 11.22 -2.41 -5.81
N ALA A 83 11.63 -3.48 -5.11
CA ALA A 83 11.28 -3.68 -3.72
C ALA A 83 11.76 -2.53 -2.81
N VAL A 84 12.97 -2.01 -3.06
CA VAL A 84 13.51 -0.84 -2.34
C VAL A 84 12.74 0.44 -2.69
N ALA A 85 12.37 0.63 -3.95
CA ALA A 85 11.56 1.76 -4.36
C ALA A 85 10.16 1.72 -3.70
N TYR A 86 9.55 0.55 -3.60
CA TYR A 86 8.28 0.37 -2.90
C TYR A 86 8.38 0.63 -1.40
N GLN A 87 9.49 0.24 -0.76
CA GLN A 87 9.74 0.60 0.64
C GLN A 87 9.77 2.11 0.83
N ALA A 88 10.44 2.83 -0.06
CA ALA A 88 10.49 4.30 -0.01
C ALA A 88 9.10 4.93 -0.22
N LYS A 89 8.32 4.43 -1.19
CA LYS A 89 6.93 4.86 -1.43
C LYS A 89 6.04 4.59 -0.20
N ALA A 90 6.17 3.41 0.44
CA ALA A 90 5.44 3.06 1.65
C ALA A 90 5.80 3.99 2.83
N ALA A 91 7.09 4.24 3.03
CA ALA A 91 7.56 5.17 4.07
C ALA A 91 7.03 6.59 3.87
N ALA A 92 7.02 7.09 2.63
CA ALA A 92 6.43 8.39 2.29
C ALA A 92 4.92 8.44 2.55
N ALA A 93 4.22 7.30 2.48
CA ALA A 93 2.81 7.15 2.83
C ALA A 93 2.57 6.86 4.33
N GLY A 94 3.62 6.86 5.17
CA GLY A 94 3.52 6.57 6.59
C GLY A 94 3.29 5.08 6.93
N ILE A 95 3.56 4.17 5.98
CA ILE A 95 3.40 2.72 6.16
C ILE A 95 4.76 2.12 6.52
N PRO A 96 4.94 1.55 7.72
CA PRO A 96 6.16 0.84 8.07
C PRO A 96 6.36 -0.37 7.16
N ALA A 97 7.46 -0.40 6.42
CA ALA A 97 7.78 -1.48 5.50
C ALA A 97 9.21 -1.99 5.69
N LYS A 98 9.40 -3.29 5.63
CA LYS A 98 10.72 -3.95 5.58
C LYS A 98 10.88 -4.66 4.25
N VAL A 99 12.11 -4.63 3.71
CA VAL A 99 12.49 -5.37 2.50
C VAL A 99 13.34 -6.56 2.90
N VAL A 100 13.03 -7.74 2.38
CA VAL A 100 13.72 -9.00 2.68
C VAL A 100 13.94 -9.79 1.39
N SER A 101 15.14 -10.33 1.20
CA SER A 101 15.37 -11.29 0.12
C SER A 101 14.65 -12.61 0.41
N MET A 102 14.12 -13.27 -0.61
CA MET A 102 13.55 -14.62 -0.46
C MET A 102 14.58 -15.63 0.05
N ALA A 103 15.87 -15.46 -0.26
CA ALA A 103 16.96 -16.29 0.29
C ALA A 103 17.08 -16.19 1.81
N ASP A 104 16.81 -15.01 2.38
CA ASP A 104 16.90 -14.76 3.82
C ASP A 104 15.57 -14.97 4.54
N TYR A 105 14.47 -15.08 3.79
CA TYR A 105 13.13 -15.21 4.33
C TYR A 105 12.81 -16.66 4.69
N LYS A 106 12.57 -16.92 5.96
CA LYS A 106 12.17 -18.27 6.42
C LYS A 106 10.70 -18.53 6.02
N PRO A 107 10.39 -19.48 5.12
CA PRO A 107 9.05 -19.68 4.60
C PRO A 107 7.96 -19.87 5.65
N ARG A 108 8.27 -20.49 6.78
CA ARG A 108 7.32 -20.71 7.89
C ARG A 108 6.90 -19.41 8.60
N GLN A 109 7.63 -18.30 8.42
CA GLN A 109 7.27 -17.00 9.01
C GLN A 109 6.06 -16.37 8.35
N ILE A 110 5.70 -16.80 7.13
CA ILE A 110 4.57 -16.25 6.37
C ILE A 110 3.25 -16.30 7.17
N LYS A 111 3.06 -17.26 8.03
CA LYS A 111 1.87 -17.37 8.89
C LYS A 111 1.72 -16.22 9.91
N ASN A 112 2.81 -15.49 10.17
CA ASN A 112 2.85 -14.37 11.11
C ASN A 112 2.73 -13.01 10.40
N GLU A 113 2.75 -13.01 9.07
CA GLU A 113 2.61 -11.79 8.27
C GLU A 113 1.14 -11.42 8.16
N THR A 114 0.86 -10.14 8.14
CA THR A 114 -0.48 -9.58 7.90
C THR A 114 -0.58 -8.96 6.52
N HIS A 115 0.50 -8.34 6.05
CA HIS A 115 0.59 -7.73 4.72
C HIS A 115 1.93 -8.07 4.09
N ILE A 116 1.90 -8.63 2.89
CA ILE A 116 3.11 -8.88 2.09
C ILE A 116 2.96 -8.32 0.68
N ALA A 117 4.08 -7.83 0.15
CA ALA A 117 4.23 -7.57 -1.28
C ALA A 117 5.33 -8.50 -1.81
N ILE A 118 5.04 -9.25 -2.84
CA ILE A 118 6.00 -10.12 -3.52
C ILE A 118 6.43 -9.43 -4.81
N VAL A 119 7.73 -9.27 -4.99
CA VAL A 119 8.35 -8.77 -6.23
C VAL A 119 9.29 -9.86 -6.72
N VAL A 120 8.98 -10.50 -7.82
CA VAL A 120 9.74 -11.68 -8.27
C VAL A 120 9.95 -11.69 -9.77
N SER A 121 11.17 -12.04 -10.20
CA SER A 121 11.48 -12.32 -11.60
C SER A 121 11.16 -13.77 -11.93
N THR A 122 10.94 -14.02 -13.23
CA THR A 122 10.89 -15.37 -13.79
C THR A 122 12.21 -15.65 -14.51
N HIS A 123 12.78 -16.83 -14.31
CA HIS A 123 14.03 -17.26 -14.90
C HIS A 123 13.78 -18.37 -15.91
N GLY A 124 14.64 -18.46 -16.93
CA GLY A 124 14.61 -19.54 -17.91
C GLY A 124 13.22 -19.78 -18.52
N GLU A 125 12.81 -21.03 -18.55
CA GLU A 125 11.54 -21.49 -19.12
C GLU A 125 10.38 -21.43 -18.10
N GLY A 126 10.38 -20.41 -17.21
CA GLY A 126 9.30 -20.20 -16.24
C GLY A 126 9.66 -20.54 -14.80
N GLU A 127 10.94 -20.85 -14.55
CA GLU A 127 11.38 -21.24 -13.21
C GLU A 127 11.49 -20.06 -12.24
N ALA A 128 11.37 -20.37 -10.96
CA ALA A 128 11.65 -19.40 -9.92
C ALA A 128 13.18 -19.13 -9.86
N PRO A 129 13.59 -17.86 -9.64
CA PRO A 129 15.00 -17.57 -9.42
C PRO A 129 15.53 -18.30 -8.18
N ASP A 130 16.82 -18.61 -8.14
CA ASP A 130 17.45 -19.45 -7.11
C ASP A 130 17.11 -19.02 -5.68
N ASP A 131 17.06 -17.72 -5.43
CA ASP A 131 16.70 -17.16 -4.13
C ASP A 131 15.20 -17.31 -3.77
N ALA A 132 14.34 -17.59 -4.74
CA ALA A 132 12.90 -17.76 -4.54
C ALA A 132 12.44 -19.23 -4.42
N VAL A 133 13.27 -20.19 -4.83
CA VAL A 133 12.90 -21.62 -4.91
C VAL A 133 12.33 -22.14 -3.62
N GLU A 134 12.99 -21.88 -2.48
CA GLU A 134 12.57 -22.43 -1.17
C GLU A 134 11.16 -21.95 -0.78
N LEU A 135 10.89 -20.66 -0.91
CA LEU A 135 9.57 -20.10 -0.61
C LEU A 135 8.51 -20.57 -1.60
N HIS A 136 8.85 -20.58 -2.89
CA HIS A 136 7.98 -21.00 -3.97
C HIS A 136 7.54 -22.47 -3.79
N GLU A 137 8.46 -23.41 -3.56
CA GLU A 137 8.16 -24.81 -3.31
C GLU A 137 7.37 -25.01 -2.01
N PHE A 138 7.75 -24.28 -0.94
CA PHE A 138 7.09 -24.38 0.34
C PHE A 138 5.59 -24.04 0.23
N LEU A 139 5.24 -22.93 -0.44
CA LEU A 139 3.84 -22.51 -0.63
C LEU A 139 3.02 -23.48 -1.48
N GLY A 140 3.65 -24.22 -2.40
CA GLY A 140 3.01 -25.28 -3.17
C GLY A 140 2.91 -26.62 -2.44
N SER A 141 3.55 -26.77 -1.28
CA SER A 141 3.63 -28.02 -0.56
C SER A 141 2.46 -28.23 0.40
N LYS A 142 2.23 -29.51 0.81
CA LYS A 142 1.27 -29.85 1.87
C LYS A 142 1.63 -29.29 3.25
N LYS A 143 2.83 -28.74 3.41
CA LYS A 143 3.32 -28.14 4.67
C LYS A 143 2.96 -26.65 4.78
N ALA A 144 2.47 -26.03 3.69
CA ALA A 144 2.07 -24.63 3.69
C ALA A 144 0.87 -24.42 4.65
N PRO A 145 0.94 -23.39 5.50
CA PRO A 145 -0.16 -23.08 6.41
C PRO A 145 -1.33 -22.42 5.66
N LYS A 146 -2.54 -22.50 6.20
CA LYS A 146 -3.63 -21.62 5.79
C LYS A 146 -3.35 -20.18 6.23
N LEU A 147 -3.70 -19.21 5.38
CA LEU A 147 -3.34 -17.80 5.51
C LEU A 147 -4.56 -16.85 5.44
N PRO A 148 -5.66 -17.12 6.18
CA PRO A 148 -6.92 -16.38 6.01
C PRO A 148 -6.82 -14.90 6.40
N ASN A 149 -5.82 -14.52 7.18
CA ASN A 149 -5.61 -13.14 7.64
C ASN A 149 -4.53 -12.39 6.85
N LEU A 150 -3.89 -13.06 5.89
CA LEU A 150 -2.84 -12.46 5.07
C LEU A 150 -3.45 -11.67 3.92
N LYS A 151 -3.06 -10.42 3.81
CA LYS A 151 -3.30 -9.57 2.63
C LYS A 151 -2.03 -9.51 1.80
N TYR A 152 -2.16 -9.64 0.47
CA TYR A 152 -0.98 -9.70 -0.38
C TYR A 152 -1.13 -8.95 -1.70
N ALA A 153 0.00 -8.58 -2.28
CA ALA A 153 0.14 -8.11 -3.66
C ALA A 153 1.31 -8.84 -4.31
N VAL A 154 1.25 -9.06 -5.62
CA VAL A 154 2.31 -9.69 -6.39
C VAL A 154 2.64 -8.85 -7.61
N LEU A 155 3.93 -8.60 -7.83
CA LEU A 155 4.49 -8.02 -9.04
C LEU A 155 5.50 -9.01 -9.64
N GLY A 156 5.26 -9.41 -10.87
CA GLY A 156 6.11 -10.27 -11.67
C GLY A 156 6.94 -9.48 -12.66
N LEU A 157 8.19 -9.86 -12.78
CA LEU A 157 9.07 -9.42 -13.87
C LEU A 157 9.33 -10.59 -14.80
N GLY A 158 9.18 -10.36 -16.08
CA GLY A 158 9.40 -11.37 -17.12
C GLY A 158 9.82 -10.74 -18.43
N ASP A 159 9.73 -11.53 -19.47
CA ASP A 159 9.97 -11.14 -20.85
C ASP A 159 8.91 -11.84 -21.70
N THR A 160 8.09 -11.06 -22.42
CA THR A 160 6.98 -11.57 -23.24
C THR A 160 7.45 -12.36 -24.44
N SER A 161 8.75 -12.37 -24.76
CA SER A 161 9.32 -13.24 -25.80
C SER A 161 9.37 -14.72 -25.38
N TYR A 162 9.21 -15.02 -24.09
CA TYR A 162 9.17 -16.38 -23.54
C TYR A 162 7.75 -16.88 -23.30
N GLU A 163 7.52 -18.17 -23.53
CA GLU A 163 6.21 -18.81 -23.38
C GLU A 163 5.66 -18.68 -21.96
N PHE A 164 6.50 -18.78 -20.94
CA PHE A 164 6.13 -18.74 -19.54
C PHE A 164 6.34 -17.35 -18.90
N PHE A 165 5.92 -16.30 -19.62
CA PHE A 165 5.97 -14.93 -19.14
C PHE A 165 5.39 -14.77 -17.73
N CYS A 166 6.19 -14.24 -16.79
CA CYS A 166 5.86 -14.02 -15.39
C CYS A 166 5.30 -15.25 -14.64
N GLN A 167 5.69 -16.47 -15.05
CA GLN A 167 5.12 -17.70 -14.48
C GLN A 167 5.33 -17.80 -12.97
N THR A 168 6.51 -17.46 -12.47
CA THR A 168 6.79 -17.48 -11.03
C THR A 168 5.83 -16.61 -10.23
N ALA A 169 5.49 -15.42 -10.72
CA ALA A 169 4.53 -14.52 -10.09
C ALA A 169 3.10 -15.10 -10.12
N LYS A 170 2.71 -15.70 -11.25
CA LYS A 170 1.41 -16.41 -11.40
C LYS A 170 1.28 -17.53 -10.38
N ASP A 171 2.35 -18.27 -10.16
CA ASP A 171 2.39 -19.36 -9.18
C ASP A 171 2.24 -18.83 -7.75
N PHE A 172 2.97 -17.78 -7.38
CA PHE A 172 2.84 -17.16 -6.07
C PHE A 172 1.41 -16.69 -5.82
N ASP A 173 0.82 -15.97 -6.75
CA ASP A 173 -0.54 -15.46 -6.67
C ASP A 173 -1.55 -16.61 -6.46
N THR A 174 -1.49 -17.63 -7.32
CA THR A 174 -2.37 -18.81 -7.25
C THR A 174 -2.22 -19.57 -5.93
N ARG A 175 -0.99 -19.76 -5.46
CA ARG A 175 -0.71 -20.50 -4.22
C ARG A 175 -1.19 -19.73 -2.99
N LEU A 176 -0.95 -18.43 -2.92
CA LEU A 176 -1.43 -17.59 -1.82
C LEU A 176 -2.96 -17.56 -1.75
N ALA A 177 -3.64 -17.40 -2.88
CA ALA A 177 -5.10 -17.48 -2.96
C ALA A 177 -5.62 -18.85 -2.50
N THR A 178 -4.99 -19.96 -2.92
CA THR A 178 -5.35 -21.34 -2.51
C THR A 178 -5.16 -21.56 -1.01
N LEU A 179 -4.21 -20.88 -0.40
CA LEU A 179 -3.98 -20.93 1.06
C LEU A 179 -4.96 -20.04 1.84
N GLY A 180 -5.82 -19.27 1.15
CA GLY A 180 -6.86 -18.44 1.75
C GLY A 180 -6.44 -16.99 2.00
N ALA A 181 -5.29 -16.56 1.48
CA ALA A 181 -4.88 -15.17 1.54
C ALA A 181 -5.72 -14.29 0.58
N THR A 182 -5.84 -13.00 0.88
CA THR A 182 -6.63 -12.04 0.11
C THR A 182 -5.71 -11.12 -0.68
N ALA A 183 -5.85 -11.11 -2.01
CA ALA A 183 -5.17 -10.12 -2.85
C ALA A 183 -5.76 -8.72 -2.61
N VAL A 184 -4.92 -7.71 -2.38
CA VAL A 184 -5.36 -6.31 -2.19
C VAL A 184 -5.44 -5.54 -3.50
N VAL A 185 -4.78 -6.05 -4.52
CA VAL A 185 -4.76 -5.53 -5.89
C VAL A 185 -4.53 -6.71 -6.83
N GLU A 186 -4.96 -6.61 -8.07
CA GLU A 186 -4.64 -7.60 -9.09
C GLU A 186 -3.13 -7.70 -9.30
N ARG A 187 -2.64 -8.92 -9.61
CA ARG A 187 -1.22 -9.13 -9.92
C ARG A 187 -0.81 -8.27 -11.10
N VAL A 188 0.36 -7.68 -11.00
CA VAL A 188 0.98 -6.92 -12.09
C VAL A 188 2.08 -7.77 -12.72
N ASP A 189 1.99 -8.00 -14.02
CA ASP A 189 3.00 -8.70 -14.81
C ASP A 189 3.72 -7.68 -15.70
N CYS A 190 5.01 -7.46 -15.44
CA CYS A 190 5.84 -6.47 -16.12
C CYS A 190 6.77 -7.14 -17.11
N ASP A 191 6.87 -6.56 -18.31
CA ASP A 191 7.85 -6.93 -19.33
C ASP A 191 9.22 -6.28 -19.03
N VAL A 192 10.19 -6.46 -19.93
CA VAL A 192 11.56 -5.92 -19.81
C VAL A 192 11.59 -4.39 -19.62
N ASP A 193 10.62 -3.66 -20.15
CA ASP A 193 10.45 -2.20 -20.01
C ASP A 193 9.52 -1.84 -18.85
N TYR A 194 9.81 -2.32 -17.65
CA TYR A 194 8.92 -2.21 -16.47
C TYR A 194 8.88 -0.84 -15.80
N ASP A 195 9.72 0.12 -16.16
CA ASP A 195 9.83 1.44 -15.49
C ASP A 195 8.51 2.23 -15.44
N SER A 196 7.60 1.97 -16.38
CA SER A 196 6.30 2.64 -16.44
C SER A 196 5.17 1.87 -15.73
N ALA A 197 5.37 0.60 -15.41
CA ALA A 197 4.35 -0.29 -14.85
C ALA A 197 4.57 -0.61 -13.35
N ALA A 198 5.80 -0.41 -12.82
CA ALA A 198 6.21 -0.76 -11.45
C ALA A 198 6.09 0.37 -10.40
#